data_99b572d15212b0d29108461abffa6d22
#
_entry.id   99b572d15212b0d29108461abffa6d22
#
_cell.length_a   1.000
_cell.length_b   1.000
_cell.length_c   1.000
_cell.angle_alpha   90.00
_cell.angle_beta   90.00
_cell.angle_gamma   90.00
#
_symmetry.space_group_name_H-M   'P 1'
#
loop_
_entity.id
_entity.type
_entity.pdbx_description
1 polymer ?
#
loop_
_entity_poly.entity_id
_entity_poly.type
_entity_poly.pdbx_seq_one_letter_code
_entity_poly.pdbx_strand_id
1 'polypeptide(L)'
;LHLPSRRQRQMCIRDSFNAVADEPPQVMFCSNGSSTHGKYKDSLSNILTTKEFVVNFATSTSRNQMNISSRDFKPDEDEFILSNLKKKKSRLVKAPSVKDSPVNLECKLVKTIKLKSNSKKISTMIIGEVIGIYINNKFINNNRVDSVAMRYIARMGYSEYTTISSKFNLKR
;
A
#
# COMPACT_ATOMS: atom_id res chain seq x y z
N LEU A 1 4.07 -6.16 30.76
CA LEU A 1 3.39 -4.94 30.28
C LEU A 1 3.22 -5.03 28.76
N HIS A 2 2.04 -5.47 28.32
CA HIS A 2 1.66 -5.37 26.92
C HIS A 2 1.38 -3.89 26.62
N LEU A 3 2.33 -3.22 26.00
CA LEU A 3 2.03 -1.98 25.30
C LEU A 3 1.12 -2.33 24.12
N PRO A 4 -0.10 -1.77 24.02
CA PRO A 4 -0.93 -1.96 22.85
C PRO A 4 -0.15 -1.46 21.65
N SER A 5 -0.07 -2.27 20.59
CA SER A 5 0.59 -1.92 19.32
C SER A 5 -0.21 -0.81 18.63
N ARG A 6 -0.06 0.40 19.12
CA ARG A 6 -0.56 1.62 18.54
C ARG A 6 0.28 1.88 17.29
N ARG A 7 -0.28 1.89 16.11
CA ARG A 7 0.30 2.33 14.83
C ARG A 7 0.64 1.22 13.85
N GLN A 8 -0.38 0.52 13.39
CA GLN A 8 -0.28 -0.15 12.10
C GLN A 8 -1.09 0.65 11.10
N ARG A 9 -0.43 1.55 10.40
CA ARG A 9 -1.05 2.32 9.32
C ARG A 9 -0.93 1.57 8.02
N GLN A 10 -2.01 1.63 7.27
CA GLN A 10 -2.13 1.04 5.97
C GLN A 10 -1.41 1.86 4.92
N MET A 11 -0.86 1.18 3.94
CA MET A 11 -0.34 1.79 2.75
C MET A 11 -1.23 1.49 1.56
N CYS A 12 -1.79 2.53 0.97
CA CYS A 12 -2.45 2.44 -0.33
C CYS A 12 -1.44 2.69 -1.44
N ILE A 13 -1.54 1.92 -2.53
CA ILE A 13 -0.77 2.19 -3.75
C ILE A 13 -1.17 3.57 -4.24
N ARG A 14 -0.21 4.48 -4.24
CA ARG A 14 -0.36 5.80 -4.80
C ARG A 14 0.46 5.90 -6.08
N ASP A 15 1.35 6.78 -6.21
CA ASP A 15 2.01 7.21 -7.44
C ASP A 15 3.45 6.69 -7.60
N SER A 16 3.91 5.83 -6.69
CA SER A 16 5.32 5.41 -6.64
C SER A 16 5.51 3.91 -6.42
N PHE A 17 4.46 3.11 -6.60
CA PHE A 17 4.55 1.66 -6.45
C PHE A 17 4.95 0.98 -7.75
N ASN A 18 5.89 0.03 -7.67
CA ASN A 18 6.23 -0.86 -8.78
C ASN A 18 6.76 -2.21 -8.30
N ALA A 19 6.64 -3.25 -9.14
CA ALA A 19 7.40 -4.48 -8.99
C ALA A 19 8.83 -4.23 -9.51
N VAL A 20 9.85 -4.74 -8.79
CA VAL A 20 11.27 -4.50 -9.12
C VAL A 20 12.09 -5.76 -9.29
N ALA A 21 11.61 -6.90 -8.81
CA ALA A 21 12.22 -8.22 -9.01
C ALA A 21 11.15 -9.29 -8.96
N ASP A 22 11.40 -10.41 -9.59
CA ASP A 22 10.51 -11.57 -9.69
C ASP A 22 11.00 -12.78 -8.89
N GLU A 23 12.30 -12.89 -8.61
CA GLU A 23 12.88 -14.02 -7.88
C GLU A 23 13.97 -13.57 -6.89
N PRO A 24 13.66 -13.45 -5.60
CA PRO A 24 12.31 -13.47 -5.01
C PRO A 24 11.49 -12.25 -5.45
N PRO A 25 10.15 -12.33 -5.44
CA PRO A 25 9.30 -11.23 -5.87
C PRO A 25 9.45 -10.04 -4.93
N GLN A 26 9.81 -8.89 -5.48
CA GLN A 26 10.01 -7.67 -4.72
C GLN A 26 9.20 -6.51 -5.30
N VAL A 27 8.76 -5.65 -4.42
CA VAL A 27 8.02 -4.44 -4.76
C VAL A 27 8.68 -3.23 -4.11
N MET A 28 8.53 -2.08 -4.75
CA MET A 28 8.99 -0.82 -4.19
C MET A 28 7.89 0.22 -4.14
N PHE A 29 8.05 1.18 -3.22
CA PHE A 29 7.29 2.42 -3.21
C PHE A 29 8.10 3.51 -2.51
N CYS A 30 7.68 4.78 -2.68
CA CYS A 30 8.33 5.91 -2.04
C CYS A 30 7.44 6.55 -0.98
N SER A 31 8.03 6.82 0.17
CA SER A 31 7.45 7.69 1.20
C SER A 31 8.05 9.08 1.04
N ASN A 32 7.22 10.03 0.61
CA ASN A 32 7.63 11.41 0.33
C ASN A 32 7.14 12.36 1.43
N GLY A 33 8.05 13.23 1.89
CA GLY A 33 7.76 14.23 2.91
C GLY A 33 7.85 13.69 4.33
N SER A 34 7.67 14.60 5.28
CA SER A 34 7.55 14.33 6.73
C SER A 34 6.09 14.40 7.17
N SER A 35 5.77 13.80 8.29
CA SER A 35 4.52 14.09 9.00
C SER A 35 4.62 15.46 9.67
N THR A 36 3.50 16.15 9.84
CA THR A 36 3.42 17.35 10.68
C THR A 36 3.73 17.04 12.15
N HIS A 37 3.62 15.78 12.55
CA HIS A 37 3.83 15.28 13.91
C HIS A 37 5.11 14.44 14.09
N GLY A 38 6.02 14.39 13.09
CA GLY A 38 7.24 13.60 13.20
C GLY A 38 8.17 13.72 12.00
N LYS A 39 9.39 13.18 12.16
CA LYS A 39 10.45 13.20 11.12
C LYS A 39 10.05 12.45 9.85
N TYR A 40 9.31 11.36 9.99
CA TYR A 40 8.85 10.50 8.89
C TYR A 40 7.34 10.40 8.90
N LYS A 41 6.76 10.08 7.74
CA LYS A 41 5.36 9.65 7.70
C LYS A 41 5.21 8.35 8.49
N ASP A 42 4.06 8.17 9.11
CA ASP A 42 3.83 7.05 10.03
C ASP A 42 3.97 5.68 9.35
N SER A 43 3.59 5.56 8.08
CA SER A 43 3.83 4.34 7.29
C SER A 43 5.32 3.97 7.24
N LEU A 44 6.20 4.93 6.97
CA LEU A 44 7.65 4.69 6.96
C LEU A 44 8.16 4.38 8.37
N SER A 45 7.73 5.14 9.38
CA SER A 45 8.11 4.91 10.79
C SER A 45 7.72 3.50 11.25
N ASN A 46 6.51 3.06 10.92
CA ASN A 46 6.02 1.73 11.25
C ASN A 46 6.82 0.63 10.55
N ILE A 47 7.10 0.79 9.26
CA ILE A 47 7.91 -0.19 8.50
C ILE A 47 9.33 -0.28 9.06
N LEU A 48 9.94 0.84 9.42
CA LEU A 48 11.28 0.83 10.03
C LEU A 48 11.31 0.10 11.36
N THR A 49 10.21 0.14 12.13
CA THR A 49 10.08 -0.51 13.43
C THR A 49 9.71 -1.98 13.29
N THR A 50 8.67 -2.29 12.51
CA THR A 50 8.10 -3.64 12.43
C THR A 50 8.79 -4.52 11.40
N LYS A 51 9.48 -3.93 10.42
CA LYS A 51 10.08 -4.60 9.27
C LYS A 51 9.06 -5.31 8.37
N GLU A 52 7.80 -4.95 8.49
CA GLU A 52 6.68 -5.60 7.80
C GLU A 52 5.69 -4.55 7.28
N PHE A 53 5.03 -4.84 6.17
CA PHE A 53 3.96 -4.01 5.63
C PHE A 53 3.05 -4.81 4.71
N VAL A 54 1.88 -4.24 4.40
CA VAL A 54 0.94 -4.80 3.42
C VAL A 54 0.62 -3.77 2.35
N VAL A 55 0.77 -4.18 1.10
CA VAL A 55 0.29 -3.38 -0.04
C VAL A 55 -1.15 -3.79 -0.34
N ASN A 56 -2.07 -2.85 -0.25
CA ASN A 56 -3.49 -3.06 -0.51
C ASN A 56 -3.88 -2.34 -1.80
N PHE A 57 -4.46 -3.06 -2.75
CA PHE A 57 -4.86 -2.48 -4.03
C PHE A 57 -6.17 -1.72 -3.89
N ALA A 58 -6.14 -0.45 -4.26
CA ALA A 58 -7.32 0.40 -4.26
C ALA A 58 -8.12 0.24 -5.56
N THR A 59 -9.44 0.35 -5.44
CA THR A 59 -10.39 0.21 -6.54
C THR A 59 -11.27 1.45 -6.66
N SER A 60 -12.02 1.55 -7.75
CA SER A 60 -12.98 2.64 -7.95
C SER A 60 -14.02 2.73 -6.80
N THR A 61 -14.37 1.62 -6.17
CA THR A 61 -15.33 1.58 -5.05
C THR A 61 -14.72 2.07 -3.74
N SER A 62 -13.41 1.92 -3.53
CA SER A 62 -12.70 2.34 -2.32
C SER A 62 -11.95 3.68 -2.47
N ARG A 63 -12.15 4.39 -3.59
CA ARG A 63 -11.40 5.62 -3.91
C ARG A 63 -11.53 6.72 -2.84
N ASN A 64 -12.73 6.92 -2.30
CA ASN A 64 -12.98 7.95 -1.29
C ASN A 64 -12.28 7.61 0.03
N GLN A 65 -12.39 6.36 0.48
CA GLN A 65 -11.73 5.86 1.67
C GLN A 65 -10.20 5.93 1.53
N MET A 66 -9.66 5.54 0.37
CA MET A 66 -8.25 5.70 0.05
C MET A 66 -7.82 7.16 0.13
N ASN A 67 -8.62 8.09 -0.43
CA ASN A 67 -8.29 9.52 -0.38
C ASN A 67 -8.30 10.06 1.05
N ILE A 68 -9.28 9.63 1.87
CA ILE A 68 -9.32 10.00 3.30
C ILE A 68 -8.09 9.45 4.02
N SER A 69 -7.75 8.16 3.86
CA SER A 69 -6.60 7.53 4.51
C SER A 69 -5.24 8.16 4.13
N SER A 70 -5.24 9.03 3.14
CA SER A 70 -4.04 9.72 2.68
C SER A 70 -3.74 11.02 3.41
N ARG A 71 -4.66 11.49 4.24
CA ARG A 71 -4.48 12.72 5.02
C ARG A 71 -3.43 12.52 6.10
N ASP A 72 -2.94 13.61 6.64
CA ASP A 72 -2.02 13.60 7.77
C ASP A 72 -2.85 13.58 9.06
N PHE A 73 -2.87 12.44 9.74
CA PHE A 73 -3.61 12.23 10.98
C PHE A 73 -2.68 12.35 12.19
N LYS A 74 -3.25 12.61 13.35
CA LYS A 74 -2.49 12.61 14.60
C LYS A 74 -1.99 11.20 14.95
N PRO A 75 -0.91 11.08 15.71
CA PRO A 75 -0.30 9.78 16.02
C PRO A 75 -1.19 8.79 16.77
N ASP A 76 -2.21 9.25 17.45
CA ASP A 76 -3.19 8.47 18.24
C ASP A 76 -4.47 8.14 17.47
N GLU A 77 -4.64 8.71 16.28
CA GLU A 77 -5.79 8.45 15.42
C GLU A 77 -5.61 7.18 14.58
N ASP A 78 -6.69 6.42 14.44
CA ASP A 78 -6.71 5.19 13.62
C ASP A 78 -7.27 5.49 12.23
N GLU A 79 -6.41 5.47 11.23
CA GLU A 79 -6.78 5.73 9.83
C GLU A 79 -7.87 4.79 9.30
N PHE A 80 -7.93 3.55 9.77
CA PHE A 80 -8.98 2.61 9.34
C PHE A 80 -10.36 3.06 9.79
N ILE A 81 -10.45 3.55 11.04
CA ILE A 81 -11.72 4.07 11.60
C ILE A 81 -12.13 5.33 10.86
N LEU A 82 -11.20 6.30 10.75
CA LEU A 82 -11.48 7.61 10.15
C LEU A 82 -11.78 7.53 8.65
N SER A 83 -11.19 6.58 7.93
CA SER A 83 -11.47 6.36 6.52
C SER A 83 -12.61 5.35 6.26
N ASN A 84 -13.22 4.82 7.32
CA ASN A 84 -14.25 3.76 7.22
C ASN A 84 -13.77 2.54 6.41
N LEU A 85 -12.49 2.16 6.60
CA LEU A 85 -11.91 0.95 6.02
C LEU A 85 -11.94 -0.18 7.06
N LYS A 86 -12.30 -1.38 6.63
CA LYS A 86 -12.37 -2.54 7.51
C LYS A 86 -11.03 -3.26 7.56
N LYS A 87 -10.52 -3.49 8.77
CA LYS A 87 -9.32 -4.31 8.99
C LYS A 87 -9.59 -5.78 8.76
N LYS A 88 -8.61 -6.47 8.19
CA LYS A 88 -8.53 -7.92 8.10
C LYS A 88 -7.16 -8.35 8.63
N LYS A 89 -7.11 -9.38 9.45
CA LYS A 89 -5.85 -9.97 9.92
C LYS A 89 -5.08 -10.54 8.73
N SER A 90 -3.82 -10.18 8.61
CA SER A 90 -2.87 -10.78 7.68
C SER A 90 -2.45 -12.17 8.15
N ARG A 91 -1.91 -13.00 7.26
CA ARG A 91 -1.52 -14.39 7.58
C ARG A 91 -0.05 -14.49 7.99
N LEU A 92 0.83 -13.78 7.30
CA LEU A 92 2.28 -13.92 7.40
C LEU A 92 2.95 -12.72 8.06
N VAL A 93 2.24 -11.57 8.15
CA VAL A 93 2.75 -10.35 8.77
C VAL A 93 1.78 -9.83 9.83
N LYS A 94 2.27 -9.02 10.76
CA LYS A 94 1.44 -8.41 11.82
C LYS A 94 0.62 -7.22 11.31
N ALA A 95 1.12 -6.54 10.26
CA ALA A 95 0.43 -5.41 9.66
C ALA A 95 -0.93 -5.86 9.09
N PRO A 96 -2.04 -5.18 9.42
CA PRO A 96 -3.36 -5.58 8.92
C PRO A 96 -3.53 -5.27 7.44
N SER A 97 -4.34 -6.07 6.78
CA SER A 97 -4.81 -5.85 5.41
C SER A 97 -6.12 -5.06 5.42
N VAL A 98 -6.45 -4.41 4.29
CA VAL A 98 -7.79 -3.90 4.03
C VAL A 98 -8.68 -5.05 3.58
N LYS A 99 -9.80 -5.26 4.28
CA LYS A 99 -10.72 -6.39 4.03
C LYS A 99 -11.29 -6.39 2.62
N ASP A 100 -11.65 -5.22 2.12
CA ASP A 100 -12.35 -5.06 0.84
C ASP A 100 -11.39 -4.82 -0.35
N SER A 101 -10.07 -4.85 -0.10
CA SER A 101 -9.07 -4.84 -1.17
C SER A 101 -9.10 -6.15 -1.94
N PRO A 102 -9.15 -6.11 -3.28
CA PRO A 102 -9.18 -7.31 -4.10
C PRO A 102 -7.86 -8.09 -4.08
N VAL A 103 -6.75 -7.40 -3.83
CA VAL A 103 -5.42 -7.99 -3.70
C VAL A 103 -4.68 -7.34 -2.54
N ASN A 104 -4.08 -8.17 -1.70
CA ASN A 104 -3.16 -7.75 -0.65
C ASN A 104 -1.81 -8.46 -0.85
N LEU A 105 -0.72 -7.72 -0.83
CA LEU A 105 0.64 -8.26 -0.84
C LEU A 105 1.23 -8.10 0.56
N GLU A 106 1.52 -9.20 1.22
CA GLU A 106 2.17 -9.21 2.53
C GLU A 106 3.68 -9.19 2.34
N CYS A 107 4.35 -8.19 2.89
CA CYS A 107 5.74 -7.90 2.56
C CYS A 107 6.61 -7.80 3.81
N LYS A 108 7.87 -8.26 3.68
CA LYS A 108 8.96 -7.96 4.61
C LYS A 108 9.89 -6.90 4.03
N LEU A 109 10.34 -6.01 4.87
CA LEU A 109 11.29 -4.97 4.48
C LEU A 109 12.64 -5.60 4.09
N VAL A 110 13.09 -5.32 2.86
CA VAL A 110 14.43 -5.69 2.37
C VAL A 110 15.40 -4.53 2.60
N LYS A 111 15.03 -3.33 2.11
CA LYS A 111 15.93 -2.17 2.14
C LYS A 111 15.15 -0.86 2.07
N THR A 112 15.73 0.18 2.67
CA THR A 112 15.31 1.56 2.45
C THR A 112 16.44 2.35 1.83
N ILE A 113 16.14 3.23 0.87
CA ILE A 113 17.09 4.07 0.17
C ILE A 113 16.63 5.51 0.31
N LYS A 114 17.46 6.35 0.92
CA LYS A 114 17.23 7.79 0.97
C LYS A 114 17.49 8.38 -0.41
N LEU A 115 16.48 9.03 -0.98
CA LEU A 115 16.61 9.64 -2.29
C LEU A 115 17.16 11.07 -2.17
N LYS A 116 17.88 11.51 -3.21
CA LYS A 116 18.36 12.89 -3.32
C LYS A 116 17.18 13.84 -3.40
N SER A 117 17.22 14.92 -2.66
CA SER A 117 16.21 15.97 -2.67
C SER A 117 16.89 17.33 -2.73
N ASN A 118 16.41 18.21 -3.59
CA ASN A 118 16.86 19.60 -3.67
C ASN A 118 16.11 20.51 -2.68
N SER A 119 15.25 19.92 -1.85
CA SER A 119 14.48 20.63 -0.82
C SER A 119 14.69 19.94 0.55
N LYS A 120 14.19 20.55 1.62
CA LYS A 120 14.18 19.94 2.96
C LYS A 120 13.27 18.70 3.08
N LYS A 121 12.51 18.34 2.02
CA LYS A 121 11.63 17.18 2.03
C LYS A 121 12.46 15.89 1.99
N ILE A 122 12.13 14.97 2.89
CA ILE A 122 12.74 13.64 2.94
C ILE A 122 11.95 12.73 2.01
N SER A 123 12.63 12.09 1.08
CA SER A 123 12.06 11.05 0.23
C SER A 123 12.83 9.75 0.45
N THR A 124 12.12 8.68 0.77
CA THR A 124 12.71 7.37 1.05
C THR A 124 12.01 6.32 0.20
N MET A 125 12.80 5.61 -0.61
CA MET A 125 12.33 4.41 -1.30
C MET A 125 12.37 3.22 -0.34
N ILE A 126 11.32 2.45 -0.30
CA ILE A 126 11.16 1.23 0.47
C ILE A 126 11.09 0.06 -0.51
N ILE A 127 11.94 -0.94 -0.31
CA ILE A 127 11.91 -2.19 -1.06
C ILE A 127 11.49 -3.29 -0.10
N GLY A 128 10.49 -4.07 -0.48
CA GLY A 128 10.00 -5.19 0.29
C GLY A 128 9.87 -6.45 -0.54
N GLU A 129 10.22 -7.59 0.06
CA GLU A 129 9.98 -8.91 -0.48
C GLU A 129 8.52 -9.30 -0.24
N VAL A 130 7.83 -9.74 -1.27
CA VAL A 130 6.45 -10.24 -1.18
C VAL A 130 6.51 -11.70 -0.72
N ILE A 131 6.13 -11.93 0.54
CA ILE A 131 6.12 -13.25 1.15
C ILE A 131 4.75 -13.93 1.10
N GLY A 132 3.70 -13.18 0.73
CA GLY A 132 2.36 -13.69 0.58
C GLY A 132 1.48 -12.82 -0.30
N ILE A 133 0.64 -13.47 -1.11
CA ILE A 133 -0.31 -12.81 -2.00
C ILE A 133 -1.71 -13.33 -1.67
N TYR A 134 -2.62 -12.42 -1.35
CA TYR A 134 -4.04 -12.70 -1.23
C TYR A 134 -4.77 -12.10 -2.43
N ILE A 135 -5.58 -12.91 -3.10
CA ILE A 135 -6.48 -12.48 -4.16
C ILE A 135 -7.90 -12.92 -3.81
N ASN A 136 -8.86 -12.01 -3.92
CA ASN A 136 -10.26 -12.35 -3.66
C ASN A 136 -10.79 -13.28 -4.76
N ASN A 137 -11.29 -14.44 -4.36
CA ASN A 137 -11.72 -15.51 -5.28
C ASN A 137 -12.77 -15.06 -6.31
N LYS A 138 -13.58 -14.05 -6.02
CA LYS A 138 -14.55 -13.50 -6.98
C LYS A 138 -13.92 -12.94 -8.26
N PHE A 139 -12.62 -12.67 -8.23
CA PHE A 139 -11.86 -12.15 -9.36
C PHE A 139 -10.96 -13.21 -10.01
N ILE A 140 -11.14 -14.48 -9.66
CA ILE A 140 -10.41 -15.59 -10.26
C ILE A 140 -11.38 -16.38 -11.15
N ASN A 141 -11.16 -16.33 -12.46
CA ASN A 141 -11.97 -17.02 -13.47
C ASN A 141 -11.05 -17.97 -14.25
N ASN A 142 -11.38 -19.28 -14.30
CA ASN A 142 -10.61 -20.30 -15.01
C ASN A 142 -9.11 -20.25 -14.67
N ASN A 143 -8.77 -20.21 -13.37
CA ASN A 143 -7.41 -20.11 -12.84
C ASN A 143 -6.63 -18.83 -13.31
N ARG A 144 -7.33 -17.81 -13.79
CA ARG A 144 -6.74 -16.53 -14.18
C ARG A 144 -7.36 -15.39 -13.40
N VAL A 145 -6.53 -14.40 -13.09
CA VAL A 145 -6.97 -13.19 -12.40
C VAL A 145 -7.64 -12.26 -13.39
N ASP A 146 -8.88 -11.88 -13.11
CA ASP A 146 -9.60 -10.86 -13.89
C ASP A 146 -9.27 -9.46 -13.37
N SER A 147 -8.18 -8.90 -13.88
CA SER A 147 -7.69 -7.58 -13.49
C SER A 147 -8.65 -6.44 -13.87
N VAL A 148 -9.46 -6.62 -14.93
CA VAL A 148 -10.43 -5.60 -15.37
C VAL A 148 -11.62 -5.54 -14.41
N ALA A 149 -12.14 -6.71 -14.02
CA ALA A 149 -13.25 -6.79 -13.06
C ALA A 149 -12.91 -6.17 -11.69
N MET A 150 -11.64 -6.16 -11.31
CA MET A 150 -11.16 -5.52 -10.08
C MET A 150 -11.28 -3.99 -10.09
N ARG A 151 -11.34 -3.37 -11.27
CA ARG A 151 -11.46 -1.91 -11.44
C ARG A 151 -10.43 -1.13 -10.61
N TYR A 152 -9.18 -1.52 -10.71
CA TYR A 152 -8.09 -0.79 -10.04
C TYR A 152 -8.08 0.66 -10.45
N ILE A 153 -7.66 1.51 -9.52
CA ILE A 153 -7.38 2.91 -9.82
C ILE A 153 -5.88 3.13 -9.95
N ALA A 154 -5.50 3.93 -10.93
CA ALA A 154 -4.14 4.38 -11.12
C ALA A 154 -4.09 5.91 -11.09
N ARG A 155 -3.04 6.47 -10.48
CA ARG A 155 -2.84 7.91 -10.45
C ARG A 155 -2.19 8.37 -11.75
N MET A 156 -2.76 9.42 -12.35
CA MET A 156 -2.27 10.01 -13.60
C MET A 156 -1.34 11.20 -13.37
N GLY A 157 -1.43 11.82 -12.20
CA GLY A 157 -0.70 13.03 -11.83
C GLY A 157 -1.64 14.04 -11.16
N TYR A 158 -1.09 15.06 -10.52
CA TYR A 158 -1.86 16.05 -9.76
C TYR A 158 -2.91 15.39 -8.83
N SER A 159 -4.18 15.62 -9.04
CA SER A 159 -5.33 15.01 -8.34
C SER A 159 -6.12 14.03 -9.22
N GLU A 160 -5.60 13.69 -10.39
CA GLU A 160 -6.30 12.87 -11.38
C GLU A 160 -6.01 11.38 -11.19
N TYR A 161 -7.04 10.57 -11.38
CA TYR A 161 -6.99 9.12 -11.31
C TYR A 161 -7.78 8.53 -12.48
N THR A 162 -7.36 7.36 -12.93
CA THR A 162 -8.11 6.55 -13.88
C THR A 162 -8.49 5.21 -13.27
N THR A 163 -9.50 4.57 -13.84
CA THR A 163 -9.92 3.21 -13.49
C THR A 163 -9.59 2.30 -14.67
N ILE A 164 -8.92 1.17 -14.41
CA ILE A 164 -8.69 0.16 -15.43
C ILE A 164 -10.03 -0.45 -15.83
N SER A 165 -10.46 -0.23 -17.07
CA SER A 165 -11.74 -0.66 -17.64
C SER A 165 -11.60 -1.60 -18.83
N SER A 166 -10.40 -1.71 -19.41
CA SER A 166 -10.14 -2.57 -20.57
C SER A 166 -8.73 -3.16 -20.51
N LYS A 167 -8.51 -4.22 -21.27
CA LYS A 167 -7.20 -4.84 -21.49
C LYS A 167 -7.05 -5.25 -22.94
N PHE A 168 -5.82 -5.33 -23.40
CA PHE A 168 -5.49 -5.85 -24.73
C PHE A 168 -4.28 -6.78 -24.63
N ASN A 169 -4.13 -7.68 -25.60
CA ASN A 169 -3.01 -8.59 -25.69
C ASN A 169 -2.03 -8.12 -26.77
N LEU A 170 -0.75 -8.20 -26.45
CA LEU A 170 0.32 -8.05 -27.43
C LEU A 170 0.95 -9.42 -27.67
N LYS A 171 1.11 -9.79 -28.94
CA LYS A 171 1.94 -10.96 -29.30
C LYS A 171 3.41 -10.58 -29.05
N ARG A 172 4.12 -11.45 -28.37
CA ARG A 172 5.58 -11.42 -28.23
C ARG A 172 6.19 -12.42 -29.16
#